data_fc2b0660ce47507ad6f31390e97f40e5
#
_entry.id   fc2b0660ce47507ad6f31390e97f40e5
#
_cell.length_a   1.000
_cell.length_b   1.000
_cell.length_c   1.000
_cell.angle_alpha   90.00
_cell.angle_beta   90.00
_cell.angle_gamma   90.00
#
_symmetry.space_group_name_H-M   'P 1'
#
loop_
_entity.id
_entity.type
_entity.pdbx_description
1 polymer ?
#
loop_
_entity_poly.entity_id
_entity_poly.type
_entity_poly.pdbx_seq_one_letter_code
_entity_poly.pdbx_strand_id
1 'polypeptide(L)'
;MSTSDKRHEIWLSYTSYDAPRSIYQSDAMHPKLMLWAKTETPRDLAGFVVEQKRAKSKDGTEIPMFIVRRKDIPLDGDNPTLLYGYGGFNVSLTPSFNPTLVPWVDAGGVYVVANLRGGGEYGEDWH
;
A
#
# COMPACT_ATOMS: atom_id res chain seq x y z
N MET A 1 -10.58 -11.53 -1.94
CA MET A 1 -11.92 -11.97 -1.47
C MET A 1 -12.16 -13.37 -1.97
N SER A 2 -12.63 -14.30 -1.14
CA SER A 2 -13.04 -15.65 -1.55
C SER A 2 -14.44 -15.95 -1.01
N THR A 3 -15.22 -16.68 -1.76
CA THR A 3 -16.60 -17.08 -1.45
C THR A 3 -16.78 -18.56 -1.73
N SER A 4 -17.82 -19.17 -1.17
CA SER A 4 -18.20 -20.56 -1.43
C SER A 4 -19.71 -20.60 -1.72
N ASP A 5 -20.10 -21.31 -2.77
CA ASP A 5 -21.51 -21.46 -3.18
C ASP A 5 -22.39 -22.19 -2.14
N LYS A 6 -21.75 -22.85 -1.19
CA LYS A 6 -22.44 -23.63 -0.13
C LYS A 6 -22.46 -22.95 1.23
N ARG A 7 -21.82 -21.79 1.35
CA ARG A 7 -21.67 -21.03 2.61
C ARG A 7 -21.85 -19.56 2.34
N HIS A 8 -22.47 -18.85 3.28
CA HIS A 8 -22.63 -17.40 3.21
C HIS A 8 -21.42 -16.63 3.74
N GLU A 9 -20.32 -17.33 4.00
CA GLU A 9 -19.08 -16.74 4.52
C GLU A 9 -18.32 -15.97 3.43
N ILE A 10 -17.87 -14.78 3.79
CA ILE A 10 -17.01 -13.94 2.96
C ILE A 10 -15.70 -13.70 3.72
N TRP A 11 -14.60 -13.96 3.06
CA TRP A 11 -13.27 -13.74 3.61
C TRP A 11 -12.58 -12.60 2.88
N LEU A 12 -12.11 -11.60 3.64
CA LEU A 12 -11.43 -10.42 3.13
C LEU A 12 -10.02 -10.37 3.68
N SER A 13 -9.04 -10.23 2.81
CA SER A 13 -7.64 -9.96 3.18
C SER A 13 -7.34 -8.50 2.92
N TYR A 14 -6.79 -7.81 3.91
CA TYR A 14 -6.37 -6.42 3.80
C TYR A 14 -4.91 -6.28 4.19
N THR A 15 -4.17 -5.44 3.47
CA THR A 15 -2.82 -4.99 3.78
C THR A 15 -2.59 -3.61 3.20
N SER A 16 -1.69 -2.84 3.79
CA SER A 16 -1.22 -1.54 3.29
C SER A 16 0.27 -1.39 3.62
N TYR A 17 0.91 -0.31 3.20
CA TYR A 17 2.31 -0.04 3.54
C TYR A 17 2.56 0.10 5.04
N ASP A 18 1.58 0.61 5.79
CA ASP A 18 1.58 0.81 7.24
C ASP A 18 0.72 -0.20 8.02
N ALA A 19 0.14 -1.18 7.32
CA ALA A 19 -0.75 -2.16 7.92
C ALA A 19 -0.36 -3.60 7.51
N PRO A 20 0.14 -4.42 8.44
CA PRO A 20 0.34 -5.84 8.24
C PRO A 20 -0.95 -6.53 7.80
N ARG A 21 -0.79 -7.68 7.12
CA ARG A 21 -1.94 -8.42 6.61
C ARG A 21 -2.90 -8.79 7.74
N SER A 22 -4.15 -8.44 7.54
CA SER A 22 -5.28 -8.82 8.38
C SER A 22 -6.32 -9.59 7.57
N ILE A 23 -6.92 -10.59 8.17
CA ILE A 23 -7.99 -11.40 7.57
C ILE A 23 -9.25 -11.12 8.36
N TYR A 24 -10.29 -10.79 7.64
CA TYR A 24 -11.62 -10.54 8.19
C TYR A 24 -12.60 -11.57 7.64
N GLN A 25 -13.54 -11.95 8.48
CA GLN A 25 -14.69 -12.77 8.13
C GLN A 25 -15.94 -11.93 8.17
N SER A 26 -16.85 -12.18 7.26
CA SER A 26 -18.20 -11.63 7.24
C SER A 26 -19.19 -12.70 6.79
N ASP A 27 -20.47 -12.47 6.98
CA ASP A 27 -21.57 -13.29 6.48
C ASP A 27 -22.39 -12.46 5.49
N ALA A 28 -22.73 -13.02 4.34
CA ALA A 28 -23.47 -12.32 3.28
C ALA A 28 -24.93 -11.99 3.70
N MET A 29 -25.52 -12.78 4.60
CA MET A 29 -26.87 -12.58 5.11
C MET A 29 -26.91 -11.56 6.27
N HIS A 30 -25.79 -11.46 7.01
CA HIS A 30 -25.66 -10.56 8.16
C HIS A 30 -24.29 -9.87 8.06
N PRO A 31 -24.14 -8.87 7.18
CA PRO A 31 -22.82 -8.28 6.87
C PRO A 31 -22.27 -7.51 8.07
N LYS A 32 -21.44 -8.21 8.85
CA LYS A 32 -20.64 -7.65 9.93
C LYS A 32 -19.20 -8.12 9.76
N LEU A 33 -18.29 -7.17 9.61
CA LEU A 33 -16.89 -7.46 9.48
C LEU A 33 -16.28 -7.80 10.85
N MET A 34 -15.72 -9.00 10.97
CA MET A 34 -15.05 -9.46 12.19
C MET A 34 -13.59 -9.78 11.87
N LEU A 35 -12.67 -9.26 12.68
CA LEU A 35 -11.26 -9.61 12.58
C LEU A 35 -11.09 -11.08 12.98
N TRP A 36 -10.60 -11.90 12.03
CA TRP A 36 -10.35 -13.31 12.26
C TRP A 36 -8.88 -13.57 12.59
N ALA A 37 -7.96 -12.93 11.85
CA ALA A 37 -6.53 -13.05 12.09
C ALA A 37 -5.81 -11.76 11.67
N LYS A 38 -4.69 -11.47 12.35
CA LYS A 38 -3.82 -10.34 12.03
C LYS A 38 -2.37 -10.79 12.18
N THR A 39 -1.52 -10.39 11.24
CA THR A 39 -0.07 -10.54 11.39
C THR A 39 0.43 -9.53 12.42
N GLU A 40 1.05 -10.02 13.47
CA GLU A 40 1.67 -9.17 14.47
C GLU A 40 2.97 -8.54 13.95
N THR A 41 3.27 -7.34 14.42
CA THR A 41 4.53 -6.66 14.19
C THR A 41 5.12 -6.24 15.52
N PRO A 42 6.45 -6.38 15.74
CA PRO A 42 7.09 -5.97 16.98
C PRO A 42 7.19 -4.44 17.14
N ARG A 43 6.83 -3.68 16.10
CA ARG A 43 6.88 -2.22 16.08
C ARG A 43 5.48 -1.63 16.03
N ASP A 44 5.30 -0.53 16.76
CA ASP A 44 4.11 0.30 16.61
C ASP A 44 4.24 1.15 15.34
N LEU A 45 3.30 0.97 14.42
CA LEU A 45 3.22 1.69 13.14
C LEU A 45 2.33 2.93 13.21
N ALA A 46 1.76 3.27 14.37
CA ALA A 46 0.87 4.43 14.52
C ALA A 46 1.56 5.78 14.21
N GLY A 47 2.89 5.82 14.30
CA GLY A 47 3.72 6.96 13.90
C GLY A 47 3.93 7.11 12.39
N PHE A 48 3.53 6.13 11.58
CA PHE A 48 3.67 6.17 10.14
C PHE A 48 2.48 6.85 9.48
N VAL A 49 2.71 7.37 8.28
CA VAL A 49 1.68 7.92 7.41
C VAL A 49 1.96 7.48 5.98
N VAL A 50 0.89 7.14 5.27
CA VAL A 50 0.90 6.82 3.84
C VAL A 50 0.11 7.90 3.11
N GLU A 51 0.76 8.60 2.21
CA GLU A 51 0.15 9.65 1.39
C GLU A 51 0.19 9.25 -0.08
N GLN A 52 -0.86 9.53 -0.82
CA GLN A 52 -0.83 9.44 -2.27
C GLN A 52 -0.63 10.84 -2.86
N LYS A 53 0.40 10.97 -3.68
CA LYS A 53 0.74 12.21 -4.41
C LYS A 53 0.86 11.91 -5.90
N ARG A 54 1.03 12.97 -6.69
CA ARG A 54 1.28 12.86 -8.12
C ARG A 54 2.47 13.72 -8.50
N ALA A 55 3.31 13.20 -9.39
CA ALA A 55 4.40 13.94 -10.01
C ALA A 55 4.15 14.08 -11.52
N LYS A 56 4.42 15.25 -12.07
CA LYS A 56 4.24 15.51 -13.48
C LYS A 56 5.44 15.00 -14.27
N SER A 57 5.19 14.10 -15.22
CA SER A 57 6.18 13.65 -16.21
C SER A 57 6.49 14.74 -17.24
N LYS A 58 7.57 14.57 -18.00
CA LYS A 58 7.99 15.53 -19.04
C LYS A 58 6.92 15.80 -20.10
N ASP A 59 6.09 14.82 -20.40
CA ASP A 59 5.00 14.91 -21.37
C ASP A 59 3.68 15.42 -20.75
N GLY A 60 3.71 15.80 -19.47
CA GLY A 60 2.57 16.31 -18.74
C GLY A 60 1.72 15.26 -18.02
N THR A 61 2.00 13.97 -18.21
CA THR A 61 1.26 12.89 -17.54
C THR A 61 1.48 12.93 -16.02
N GLU A 62 0.41 12.85 -15.27
CA GLU A 62 0.41 12.79 -13.81
C GLU A 62 0.71 11.35 -13.34
N ILE A 63 1.90 11.13 -12.79
CA ILE A 63 2.34 9.83 -12.28
C ILE A 63 1.98 9.72 -10.80
N PRO A 64 1.05 8.83 -10.41
CA PRO A 64 0.72 8.61 -9.02
C PRO A 64 1.86 7.94 -8.28
N MET A 65 1.99 8.26 -7.00
CA MET A 65 2.97 7.64 -6.11
C MET A 65 2.44 7.56 -4.69
N PHE A 66 2.86 6.56 -3.96
CA PHE A 66 2.67 6.46 -2.52
C PHE A 66 3.94 6.90 -1.81
N ILE A 67 3.78 7.69 -0.76
CA ILE A 67 4.87 8.18 0.09
C ILE A 67 4.62 7.63 1.49
N VAL A 68 5.56 6.86 2.01
CA VAL A 68 5.52 6.28 3.36
C VAL A 68 6.61 6.94 4.20
N ARG A 69 6.24 7.53 5.31
CA ARG A 69 7.15 8.26 6.20
C ARG A 69 6.63 8.29 7.64
N ARG A 70 7.43 8.76 8.56
CA ARG A 70 6.95 9.15 9.88
C ARG A 70 6.15 10.45 9.80
N LYS A 71 5.15 10.58 10.65
CA LYS A 71 4.30 11.79 10.74
C LYS A 71 5.08 13.03 11.20
N ASP A 72 6.08 12.83 12.06
CA ASP A 72 6.83 13.89 12.73
C ASP A 72 8.01 14.44 11.91
N ILE A 73 8.30 13.89 10.74
CA ILE A 73 9.33 14.43 9.85
C ILE A 73 8.72 15.34 8.78
N PRO A 74 9.30 16.55 8.55
CA PRO A 74 8.90 17.39 7.43
C PRO A 74 9.38 16.81 6.10
N LEU A 75 8.70 17.13 4.99
CA LEU A 75 9.20 16.91 3.65
C LEU A 75 9.81 18.23 3.13
N ASP A 76 11.06 18.48 3.47
CA ASP A 76 11.78 19.72 3.17
C ASP A 76 12.79 19.57 2.01
N GLY A 77 12.90 18.37 1.45
CA GLY A 77 13.82 18.04 0.34
C GLY A 77 15.14 17.41 0.78
N ASP A 78 15.45 17.40 2.08
CA ASP A 78 16.67 16.81 2.63
C ASP A 78 16.47 15.39 3.19
N ASN A 79 15.25 14.82 3.03
CA ASN A 79 14.95 13.50 3.55
C ASN A 79 15.67 12.39 2.75
N PRO A 80 16.39 11.48 3.42
CA PRO A 80 16.86 10.26 2.77
C PRO A 80 15.68 9.49 2.17
N THR A 81 15.70 9.27 0.86
CA THR A 81 14.53 8.72 0.15
C THR A 81 14.91 7.48 -0.65
N LEU A 82 14.18 6.40 -0.41
CA LEU A 82 14.21 5.20 -1.22
C LEU A 82 13.03 5.24 -2.21
N LEU A 83 13.34 5.45 -3.50
CA LEU A 83 12.35 5.47 -4.56
C LEU A 83 12.32 4.11 -5.27
N TYR A 84 11.14 3.51 -5.36
CA TYR A 84 10.88 2.29 -6.10
C TYR A 84 9.82 2.51 -7.19
N GLY A 85 9.99 1.86 -8.32
CA GLY A 85 9.02 1.80 -9.40
C GLY A 85 9.35 0.63 -10.31
N TYR A 86 8.35 0.09 -11.00
CA TYR A 86 8.54 -1.01 -11.96
C TYR A 86 8.11 -0.59 -13.37
N GLY A 87 6.82 -0.32 -13.59
CA GLY A 87 6.29 0.20 -14.86
C GLY A 87 6.50 -0.76 -16.04
N GLY A 88 6.06 -2.00 -15.92
CA GLY A 88 6.21 -2.97 -16.99
C GLY A 88 5.28 -4.17 -16.87
N PHE A 89 5.08 -4.86 -18.02
CA PHE A 89 4.37 -6.15 -18.13
C PHE A 89 2.96 -6.14 -17.53
N ASN A 90 2.27 -4.99 -17.55
CA ASN A 90 0.94 -4.83 -16.97
C ASN A 90 0.85 -5.23 -15.48
N VAL A 91 1.99 -5.20 -14.76
CA VAL A 91 2.04 -5.51 -13.33
C VAL A 91 1.63 -4.29 -12.53
N SER A 92 0.58 -4.45 -11.72
CA SER A 92 0.12 -3.38 -10.82
C SER A 92 0.83 -3.43 -9.48
N LEU A 93 1.52 -2.34 -9.11
CA LEU A 93 2.08 -2.15 -7.78
C LEU A 93 0.98 -1.66 -6.83
N THR A 94 0.45 -2.58 -6.04
CA THR A 94 -0.57 -2.27 -5.02
C THR A 94 0.06 -2.17 -3.64
N PRO A 95 -0.51 -1.35 -2.73
CA PRO A 95 0.00 -1.24 -1.36
C PRO A 95 0.06 -2.59 -0.66
N SER A 96 1.23 -2.91 -0.10
CA SER A 96 1.45 -4.10 0.70
C SER A 96 2.48 -3.85 1.79
N PHE A 97 2.29 -4.50 2.94
CA PHE A 97 3.21 -4.38 4.07
C PHE A 97 4.51 -5.11 3.79
N ASN A 98 5.62 -4.41 3.96
CA ASN A 98 6.95 -4.98 3.91
C ASN A 98 7.71 -4.67 5.21
N PRO A 99 7.93 -5.66 6.08
CA PRO A 99 8.59 -5.45 7.37
C PRO A 99 10.04 -4.94 7.24
N THR A 100 10.71 -5.17 6.11
CA THR A 100 12.09 -4.71 5.90
C THR A 100 12.18 -3.19 5.73
N LEU A 101 11.07 -2.52 5.39
CA LEU A 101 11.02 -1.05 5.27
C LEU A 101 10.77 -0.35 6.61
N VAL A 102 10.28 -1.08 7.61
CA VAL A 102 9.97 -0.50 8.93
C VAL A 102 11.20 0.16 9.56
N PRO A 103 12.39 -0.48 9.64
CA PRO A 103 13.58 0.18 10.19
C PRO A 103 14.03 1.41 9.41
N TRP A 104 13.85 1.42 8.09
CA TRP A 104 14.18 2.58 7.25
C TRP A 104 13.32 3.79 7.58
N VAL A 105 11.99 3.59 7.61
CA VAL A 105 11.04 4.65 7.93
C VAL A 105 11.18 5.10 9.40
N ASP A 106 11.40 4.15 10.31
CA ASP A 106 11.60 4.42 11.74
C ASP A 106 12.84 5.30 12.00
N ALA A 107 13.90 5.11 11.21
CA ALA A 107 15.10 5.93 11.24
C ALA A 107 14.94 7.33 10.60
N GLY A 108 13.75 7.69 10.10
CA GLY A 108 13.46 8.98 9.46
C GLY A 108 13.60 8.97 7.93
N GLY A 109 13.83 7.82 7.31
CA GLY A 109 13.82 7.68 5.86
C GLY A 109 12.42 7.77 5.27
N VAL A 110 12.33 8.20 4.02
CA VAL A 110 11.11 8.22 3.23
C VAL A 110 11.15 7.05 2.24
N TYR A 111 10.04 6.33 2.09
CA TYR A 111 9.89 5.32 1.05
C TYR A 111 8.82 5.76 0.06
N VAL A 112 9.15 5.75 -1.22
CA VAL A 112 8.26 6.18 -2.30
C VAL A 112 8.08 5.04 -3.29
N VAL A 113 6.83 4.74 -3.64
CA VAL A 113 6.47 3.80 -4.71
C VAL A 113 5.76 4.56 -5.81
N ALA A 114 6.40 4.65 -6.98
CA ALA A 114 5.82 5.29 -8.16
C ALA A 114 5.09 4.26 -9.03
N ASN A 115 3.81 4.52 -9.31
CA ASN A 115 3.00 3.73 -10.23
C ASN A 115 3.30 4.18 -11.66
N LEU A 116 4.37 3.65 -12.24
CA LEU A 116 4.86 4.06 -13.56
C LEU A 116 4.01 3.50 -14.69
N ARG A 117 3.93 4.22 -15.81
CA ARG A 117 3.35 3.71 -17.06
C ARG A 117 4.06 2.42 -17.51
N GLY A 118 3.31 1.51 -18.15
CA GLY A 118 3.70 0.13 -18.42
C GLY A 118 3.20 -0.86 -17.37
N GLY A 119 2.76 -0.39 -16.21
CA GLY A 119 2.01 -1.15 -15.23
C GLY A 119 0.50 -1.16 -15.53
N GLY A 120 -0.24 -2.01 -14.81
CA GLY A 120 -1.69 -2.19 -15.00
C GLY A 120 -2.56 -1.36 -14.04
N GLU A 121 -2.00 -0.41 -13.29
CA GLU A 121 -2.69 0.28 -12.19
C GLU A 121 -3.90 1.10 -12.67
N TYR A 122 -3.87 1.60 -13.91
CA TYR A 122 -4.90 2.46 -14.49
C TYR A 122 -5.44 1.91 -15.83
N GLY A 123 -5.33 0.61 -16.06
CA GLY A 123 -5.85 -0.07 -17.25
C GLY A 123 -4.91 -0.02 -18.46
N GLU A 124 -5.46 -0.36 -19.64
CA GLU A 124 -4.69 -0.52 -20.89
C GLU A 124 -4.00 0.77 -21.35
N ASP A 125 -4.61 1.93 -21.13
CA ASP A 125 -4.00 3.22 -21.49
C ASP A 125 -2.75 3.55 -20.65
N TRP A 126 -2.57 2.85 -19.53
CA TRP A 126 -1.41 3.01 -18.66
C TRP A 126 -0.28 2.02 -19.01
N HIS A 127 -0.68 0.88 -19.55
CA HIS A 127 0.22 -0.16 -20.04
C HIS A 127 0.75 0.18 -21.44
#